data_a61d663a1c21f64b0607b51bf04b8d89
#
_entry.id   a61d663a1c21f64b0607b51bf04b8d89
#
_cell.length_a   1.000
_cell.length_b   1.000
_cell.length_c   1.000
_cell.angle_alpha   90.00
_cell.angle_beta   90.00
_cell.angle_gamma   90.00
#
_symmetry.space_group_name_H-M   'P 1'
#
loop_
_entity.id
_entity.type
_entity.pdbx_description
1 polymer ?
#
loop_
_entity_poly.entity_id
_entity_poly.type
_entity_poly.pdbx_seq_one_letter_code
_entity_poly.pdbx_strand_id
1 'polypeptide(L)'
;MIYTSGTTSKSKCVLLSPKNIASDVVSCAKVVQFKDTDVLLSFLPIHHTFECTATFLFGLYSGACIAFCDGMKSIIPNLKEYGITLFLAVPLILEMLYKGVMKASSEKGLPPEVILKSMAPNLRLFIVGAASIDKEIVEGLNKLGIDAYQGYGLTEASPVVSVENDKERRPGSIGKLLPGIDGKIVNPDEEGIGEIVIKGNNVMEGYYDDKEATDSALKDGWLYTGDLGYFDKDGFLYITGRKKSVIVLKNGKNVFPEEIEAIINNCPYILESFVYSTKHRNSSEQLCAKIVYNKDYLSETYGNMTEEEKKELVFSHIKKINKTLPLYKYIRDISLTTEPLIKTTTNKIKRYEELKRTVS
;
A
#
# COMPACT_ATOMS: atom_id res chain seq x y z
N MET A 1 12.81 -4.81 -19.14
CA MET A 1 11.50 -5.49 -19.18
C MET A 1 11.15 -5.99 -17.78
N ILE A 2 9.96 -5.64 -17.29
CA ILE A 2 9.51 -6.04 -15.95
C ILE A 2 8.06 -6.49 -16.04
N TYR A 3 7.76 -7.68 -15.51
CA TYR A 3 6.40 -8.20 -15.50
C TYR A 3 5.61 -7.64 -14.32
N THR A 4 4.42 -7.11 -14.60
CA THR A 4 3.48 -6.73 -13.55
C THR A 4 2.46 -7.85 -13.35
N SER A 5 2.14 -8.13 -12.10
CA SER A 5 0.95 -8.91 -11.77
C SER A 5 -0.28 -8.01 -11.98
N GLY A 6 -0.74 -7.89 -13.22
CA GLY A 6 -1.95 -7.13 -13.51
C GLY A 6 -3.14 -7.64 -12.66
N THR A 7 -4.06 -6.75 -12.33
CA THR A 7 -5.36 -7.11 -11.71
C THR A 7 -6.22 -8.00 -12.62
N THR A 8 -5.78 -8.20 -13.87
CA THR A 8 -6.34 -9.12 -14.87
C THR A 8 -5.51 -10.39 -14.92
N SER A 9 -6.10 -11.50 -15.36
CA SER A 9 -5.56 -12.86 -15.34
C SER A 9 -4.21 -13.09 -16.06
N LYS A 10 -3.71 -12.11 -16.82
CA LYS A 10 -2.41 -12.21 -17.54
C LYS A 10 -1.47 -11.11 -17.07
N SER A 11 -0.25 -11.50 -16.66
CA SER A 11 0.84 -10.56 -16.39
C SER A 11 1.22 -9.80 -17.65
N LYS A 12 1.44 -8.49 -17.54
CA LYS A 12 1.93 -7.65 -18.64
C LYS A 12 3.41 -7.37 -18.47
N CYS A 13 4.14 -7.35 -19.58
CA CYS A 13 5.56 -7.04 -19.60
C CYS A 13 5.76 -5.54 -19.92
N VAL A 14 6.18 -4.76 -18.94
CA VAL A 14 6.42 -3.31 -19.06
C VAL A 14 7.80 -3.06 -19.67
N LEU A 15 7.85 -2.22 -20.69
CA LEU A 15 9.09 -1.77 -21.33
C LEU A 15 9.55 -0.45 -20.68
N LEU A 16 10.65 -0.52 -19.95
CA LEU A 16 11.31 0.65 -19.38
C LEU A 16 12.67 0.85 -20.03
N SER A 17 12.90 2.05 -20.53
CA SER A 17 14.22 2.44 -21.04
C SER A 17 15.14 2.90 -19.90
N PRO A 18 16.46 2.88 -20.09
CA PRO A 18 17.40 3.49 -19.14
C PRO A 18 17.07 4.95 -18.81
N LYS A 19 16.52 5.70 -19.79
CA LYS A 19 16.07 7.08 -19.60
C LYS A 19 14.92 7.17 -18.60
N ASN A 20 13.94 6.25 -18.70
CA ASN A 20 12.79 6.25 -17.77
C ASN A 20 13.29 6.05 -16.33
N ILE A 21 14.12 5.04 -16.10
CA ILE A 21 14.65 4.70 -14.78
C ILE A 21 15.56 5.83 -14.24
N ALA A 22 16.50 6.33 -15.06
CA ALA A 22 17.40 7.38 -14.62
C ALA A 22 16.67 8.69 -14.29
N SER A 23 15.64 9.05 -15.07
CA SER A 23 14.83 10.24 -14.78
C SER A 23 14.08 10.13 -13.47
N ASP A 24 13.60 8.94 -13.13
CA ASP A 24 12.93 8.66 -11.85
C ASP A 24 13.89 8.82 -10.67
N VAL A 25 15.07 8.20 -10.74
CA VAL A 25 16.14 8.35 -9.73
C VAL A 25 16.50 9.83 -9.50
N VAL A 26 16.72 10.58 -10.57
CA VAL A 26 17.08 12.03 -10.49
C VAL A 26 15.93 12.84 -9.89
N SER A 27 14.69 12.51 -10.20
CA SER A 27 13.51 13.18 -9.65
C SER A 27 13.32 12.87 -8.17
N CYS A 28 13.52 11.62 -7.75
CA CYS A 28 13.52 11.21 -6.33
C CYS A 28 14.58 11.98 -5.53
N ALA A 29 15.80 12.11 -6.06
CA ALA A 29 16.90 12.79 -5.40
C ALA A 29 16.67 14.30 -5.15
N LYS A 30 15.75 14.93 -5.88
CA LYS A 30 15.34 16.32 -5.65
C LYS A 30 14.37 16.48 -4.48
N VAL A 31 13.72 15.41 -4.06
CA VAL A 31 12.63 15.43 -3.06
C VAL A 31 13.06 14.75 -1.77
N VAL A 32 13.66 13.57 -1.88
CA VAL A 32 14.11 12.79 -0.73
C VAL A 32 15.63 12.79 -0.68
N GLN A 33 16.19 13.19 0.48
CA GLN A 33 17.63 13.27 0.64
C GLN A 33 18.18 11.98 1.24
N PHE A 34 18.84 11.17 0.40
CA PHE A 34 19.78 10.16 0.86
C PHE A 34 21.16 10.77 0.99
N LYS A 35 21.95 10.32 1.95
CA LYS A 35 23.31 10.77 2.21
C LYS A 35 24.30 9.67 1.83
N ASP A 36 25.51 10.04 1.52
CA ASP A 36 26.62 9.11 1.27
C ASP A 36 27.00 8.27 2.51
N THR A 37 26.60 8.76 3.69
CA THR A 37 26.73 8.04 4.97
C THR A 37 25.58 7.11 5.29
N ASP A 38 24.52 7.08 4.46
CA ASP A 38 23.39 6.20 4.69
C ASP A 38 23.69 4.74 4.35
N VAL A 39 23.03 3.86 5.07
CA VAL A 39 23.03 2.42 4.82
C VAL A 39 21.58 1.98 4.61
N LEU A 40 21.29 1.46 3.43
CA LEU A 40 19.96 0.97 3.05
C LEU A 40 19.89 -0.54 3.21
N LEU A 41 18.75 -1.04 3.69
CA LEU A 41 18.46 -2.48 3.67
C LEU A 41 17.69 -2.85 2.40
N SER A 42 18.32 -3.62 1.52
CA SER A 42 17.69 -4.21 0.34
C SER A 42 17.01 -5.51 0.75
N PHE A 43 15.68 -5.52 0.76
CA PHE A 43 14.88 -6.65 1.24
C PHE A 43 13.88 -7.14 0.20
N LEU A 44 13.26 -6.22 -0.55
CA LEU A 44 12.27 -6.60 -1.56
C LEU A 44 12.97 -7.25 -2.76
N PRO A 45 12.26 -8.06 -3.56
CA PRO A 45 12.85 -8.66 -4.74
C PRO A 45 13.37 -7.61 -5.73
N ILE A 46 14.65 -7.67 -6.09
CA ILE A 46 15.30 -6.67 -6.95
C ILE A 46 14.71 -6.59 -8.38
N HIS A 47 13.95 -7.60 -8.80
CA HIS A 47 13.23 -7.56 -10.07
C HIS A 47 11.97 -6.68 -10.03
N HIS A 48 11.56 -6.18 -8.87
CA HIS A 48 10.53 -5.14 -8.76
C HIS A 48 11.14 -3.75 -8.89
N THR A 49 10.47 -2.86 -9.63
CA THR A 49 10.94 -1.48 -9.83
C THR A 49 11.12 -0.73 -8.53
N PHE A 50 10.27 -0.94 -7.52
CA PHE A 50 10.42 -0.28 -6.24
C PHE A 50 11.76 -0.62 -5.57
N GLU A 51 12.18 -1.88 -5.57
CA GLU A 51 13.48 -2.25 -5.05
C GLU A 51 14.61 -1.83 -5.97
N CYS A 52 14.51 -2.15 -7.26
CA CYS A 52 15.56 -1.87 -8.24
C CYS A 52 15.85 -0.36 -8.37
N THR A 53 14.81 0.46 -8.51
CA THR A 53 15.00 1.90 -8.77
C THR A 53 15.13 2.68 -7.47
N ALA A 54 14.18 2.53 -6.55
CA ALA A 54 14.11 3.41 -5.39
C ALA A 54 15.04 2.98 -4.24
N THR A 55 15.37 1.68 -4.08
CA THR A 55 16.38 1.24 -3.10
C THR A 55 17.76 1.18 -3.74
N PHE A 56 17.92 0.34 -4.77
CA PHE A 56 19.25 0.00 -5.28
C PHE A 56 19.85 1.13 -6.11
N LEU A 57 19.21 1.55 -7.21
CA LEU A 57 19.78 2.58 -8.10
C LEU A 57 19.82 3.95 -7.46
N PHE A 58 18.78 4.34 -6.72
CA PHE A 58 18.79 5.63 -6.04
C PHE A 58 19.79 5.64 -4.87
N GLY A 59 19.94 4.54 -4.14
CA GLY A 59 20.99 4.40 -3.13
C GLY A 59 22.40 4.57 -3.73
N LEU A 60 22.70 3.88 -4.83
CA LEU A 60 23.98 4.02 -5.54
C LEU A 60 24.20 5.44 -6.07
N TYR A 61 23.18 6.05 -6.68
CA TYR A 61 23.24 7.43 -7.16
C TYR A 61 23.59 8.41 -6.05
N SER A 62 23.11 8.16 -4.83
CA SER A 62 23.34 8.99 -3.65
C SER A 62 24.67 8.70 -2.93
N GLY A 63 25.44 7.71 -3.38
CA GLY A 63 26.68 7.26 -2.74
C GLY A 63 26.48 6.46 -1.47
N ALA A 64 25.25 6.01 -1.18
CA ALA A 64 24.90 5.26 0.02
C ALA A 64 25.36 3.79 -0.07
N CYS A 65 25.55 3.16 1.08
CA CYS A 65 25.82 1.73 1.18
C CYS A 65 24.50 0.94 1.08
N ILE A 66 24.53 -0.22 0.42
CA ILE A 66 23.39 -1.11 0.29
C ILE A 66 23.73 -2.45 0.92
N ALA A 67 23.03 -2.83 1.98
CA ALA A 67 23.11 -4.13 2.63
C ALA A 67 21.96 -5.03 2.14
N PHE A 68 22.28 -6.23 1.67
CA PHE A 68 21.28 -7.20 1.24
C PHE A 68 20.79 -8.04 2.40
N CYS A 69 19.49 -8.16 2.54
CA CYS A 69 18.85 -8.92 3.62
C CYS A 69 18.68 -10.39 3.23
N ASP A 70 19.02 -11.30 4.14
CA ASP A 70 18.90 -12.76 3.94
C ASP A 70 17.47 -13.29 4.08
N GLY A 71 16.47 -12.43 4.18
CA GLY A 71 15.05 -12.77 4.23
C GLY A 71 14.31 -12.24 5.45
N MET A 72 13.02 -12.54 5.55
CA MET A 72 12.10 -11.96 6.55
C MET A 72 12.58 -12.06 8.00
N LYS A 73 13.13 -13.20 8.39
CA LYS A 73 13.60 -13.43 9.77
C LYS A 73 14.85 -12.64 10.11
N SER A 74 15.60 -12.20 9.10
CA SER A 74 16.86 -11.45 9.25
C SER A 74 16.67 -9.95 9.26
N ILE A 75 15.46 -9.42 8.98
CA ILE A 75 15.22 -7.97 8.92
C ILE A 75 15.67 -7.29 10.21
N ILE A 76 15.11 -7.68 11.36
CA ILE A 76 15.42 -7.04 12.64
C ILE A 76 16.91 -7.21 13.03
N PRO A 77 17.51 -8.41 12.96
CA PRO A 77 18.96 -8.56 13.16
C PRO A 77 19.78 -7.65 12.24
N ASN A 78 19.46 -7.60 10.94
CA ASN A 78 20.22 -6.82 9.97
C ASN A 78 20.08 -5.30 10.17
N LEU A 79 18.92 -4.79 10.67
CA LEU A 79 18.78 -3.37 11.02
C LEU A 79 19.88 -2.93 12.00
N LYS A 80 20.21 -3.79 12.96
CA LYS A 80 21.25 -3.52 13.96
C LYS A 80 22.65 -3.82 13.46
N GLU A 81 22.85 -5.00 12.86
CA GLU A 81 24.15 -5.51 12.44
C GLU A 81 24.81 -4.61 11.39
N TYR A 82 24.06 -4.19 10.39
CA TYR A 82 24.56 -3.34 9.30
C TYR A 82 24.43 -1.84 9.61
N GLY A 83 23.83 -1.48 10.75
CA GLY A 83 23.63 -0.08 11.13
C GLY A 83 22.70 0.68 10.15
N ILE A 84 21.64 0.02 9.72
CA ILE A 84 20.71 0.55 8.72
C ILE A 84 20.14 1.90 9.16
N THR A 85 20.21 2.89 8.25
CA THR A 85 19.69 4.25 8.45
C THR A 85 18.42 4.52 7.68
N LEU A 86 18.26 3.87 6.53
CA LEU A 86 17.12 4.00 5.62
C LEU A 86 16.55 2.63 5.27
N PHE A 87 15.23 2.51 5.30
CA PHE A 87 14.58 1.29 4.89
C PHE A 87 13.34 1.56 4.04
N LEU A 88 13.39 1.13 2.78
CA LEU A 88 12.24 1.16 1.88
C LEU A 88 11.47 -0.14 2.05
N ALA A 89 10.22 -0.05 2.46
CA ALA A 89 9.45 -1.21 2.87
C ALA A 89 7.98 -1.13 2.43
N VAL A 90 7.32 -2.27 2.49
CA VAL A 90 5.86 -2.37 2.37
C VAL A 90 5.22 -2.19 3.75
N PRO A 91 3.94 -1.78 3.85
CA PRO A 91 3.25 -1.51 5.11
C PRO A 91 3.40 -2.63 6.14
N LEU A 92 3.27 -3.90 5.73
CA LEU A 92 3.39 -5.06 6.60
C LEU A 92 4.67 -5.06 7.46
N ILE A 93 5.79 -4.64 6.89
CA ILE A 93 7.08 -4.63 7.62
C ILE A 93 7.09 -3.55 8.70
N LEU A 94 6.55 -2.36 8.38
CA LEU A 94 6.44 -1.28 9.37
C LEU A 94 5.50 -1.65 10.51
N GLU A 95 4.38 -2.27 10.17
CA GLU A 95 3.43 -2.77 11.17
C GLU A 95 4.07 -3.81 12.09
N MET A 96 4.79 -4.77 11.52
CA MET A 96 5.52 -5.78 12.29
C MET A 96 6.54 -5.15 13.24
N LEU A 97 7.33 -4.20 12.75
CA LEU A 97 8.33 -3.50 13.59
C LEU A 97 7.64 -2.71 14.71
N TYR A 98 6.65 -1.88 14.36
CA TYR A 98 5.93 -1.04 15.33
C TYR A 98 5.22 -1.88 16.40
N LYS A 99 4.45 -2.88 15.99
CA LYS A 99 3.76 -3.81 16.91
C LYS A 99 4.76 -4.59 17.77
N GLY A 100 5.87 -5.01 17.18
CA GLY A 100 6.96 -5.69 17.89
C GLY A 100 7.62 -4.81 18.97
N VAL A 101 7.87 -3.54 18.65
CA VAL A 101 8.40 -2.56 19.62
C VAL A 101 7.41 -2.33 20.76
N MET A 102 6.10 -2.10 20.45
CA MET A 102 5.09 -1.86 21.47
C MET A 102 4.87 -3.07 22.38
N LYS A 103 4.87 -4.28 21.83
CA LYS A 103 4.78 -5.53 22.59
C LYS A 103 5.98 -5.70 23.51
N ALA A 104 7.21 -5.58 23.00
CA ALA A 104 8.42 -5.72 23.80
C ALA A 104 8.54 -4.63 24.88
N SER A 105 8.05 -3.42 24.62
CA SER A 105 7.93 -2.33 25.59
C SER A 105 7.04 -2.73 26.76
N SER A 106 5.85 -3.24 26.47
CA SER A 106 4.92 -3.71 27.51
C SER A 106 5.47 -4.87 28.33
N GLU A 107 6.09 -5.87 27.66
CA GLU A 107 6.64 -7.06 28.32
C GLU A 107 7.85 -6.76 29.23
N LYS A 108 8.70 -5.82 28.81
CA LYS A 108 9.94 -5.47 29.54
C LYS A 108 9.79 -4.28 30.49
N GLY A 109 8.65 -3.57 30.43
CA GLY A 109 8.46 -2.34 31.22
C GLY A 109 9.42 -1.21 30.82
N LEU A 110 9.92 -1.21 29.58
CA LEU A 110 10.84 -0.20 29.05
C LEU A 110 10.12 0.73 28.05
N PRO A 111 10.51 2.01 27.96
CA PRO A 111 9.94 2.92 26.95
C PRO A 111 10.11 2.39 25.53
N PRO A 112 9.11 2.55 24.63
CA PRO A 112 9.18 2.08 23.25
C PRO A 112 10.41 2.59 22.49
N GLU A 113 10.86 3.82 22.76
CA GLU A 113 12.04 4.43 22.15
C GLU A 113 13.32 3.67 22.50
N VAL A 114 13.43 3.17 23.73
CA VAL A 114 14.57 2.35 24.19
C VAL A 114 14.57 1.00 23.47
N ILE A 115 13.40 0.39 23.35
CA ILE A 115 13.25 -0.87 22.61
C ILE A 115 13.63 -0.67 21.14
N LEU A 116 13.07 0.35 20.48
CA LEU A 116 13.36 0.66 19.09
C LEU A 116 14.85 0.90 18.87
N LYS A 117 15.50 1.71 19.71
CA LYS A 117 16.97 1.94 19.66
C LYS A 117 17.77 0.66 19.85
N SER A 118 17.30 -0.29 20.63
CA SER A 118 17.99 -1.57 20.79
C SER A 118 17.90 -2.47 19.55
N MET A 119 16.82 -2.33 18.75
CA MET A 119 16.54 -3.11 17.55
C MET A 119 17.10 -2.46 16.27
N ALA A 120 17.00 -1.14 16.17
CA ALA A 120 17.38 -0.37 14.99
C ALA A 120 18.03 0.97 15.40
N PRO A 121 19.28 0.93 15.93
CA PRO A 121 19.92 2.08 16.60
C PRO A 121 20.13 3.29 15.69
N ASN A 122 20.33 3.07 14.39
CA ASN A 122 20.68 4.12 13.43
C ASN A 122 19.52 4.45 12.48
N LEU A 123 18.41 3.72 12.54
CA LEU A 123 17.29 3.93 11.64
C LEU A 123 16.64 5.30 11.86
N ARG A 124 16.59 6.10 10.79
CA ARG A 124 16.05 7.46 10.81
C ARG A 124 14.84 7.66 9.91
N LEU A 125 14.73 6.86 8.84
CA LEU A 125 13.69 7.05 7.84
C LEU A 125 13.20 5.71 7.29
N PHE A 126 11.87 5.59 7.24
CA PHE A 126 11.17 4.64 6.39
C PHE A 126 10.57 5.34 5.17
N ILE A 127 10.62 4.68 4.02
CA ILE A 127 9.81 5.05 2.86
C ILE A 127 8.88 3.89 2.55
N VAL A 128 7.58 4.16 2.60
CA VAL A 128 6.55 3.15 2.47
C VAL A 128 5.84 3.30 1.13
N GLY A 129 5.80 2.23 0.38
CA GLY A 129 5.15 2.19 -0.91
C GLY A 129 4.35 0.91 -1.14
N ALA A 130 3.80 0.79 -2.33
CA ALA A 130 3.07 -0.36 -2.85
C ALA A 130 1.67 -0.61 -2.26
N ALA A 131 1.32 -0.11 -1.08
CA ALA A 131 -0.02 -0.18 -0.50
C ALA A 131 -0.23 0.96 0.52
N SER A 132 -1.47 1.22 0.89
CA SER A 132 -1.80 2.17 1.97
C SER A 132 -1.33 1.62 3.32
N ILE A 133 -0.86 2.52 4.18
CA ILE A 133 -0.47 2.22 5.56
C ILE A 133 -1.42 2.89 6.53
N ASP A 134 -1.61 2.27 7.70
CA ASP A 134 -2.38 2.86 8.78
C ASP A 134 -1.70 4.14 9.29
N LYS A 135 -2.50 5.21 9.34
CA LYS A 135 -2.08 6.52 9.84
C LYS A 135 -1.53 6.46 11.27
N GLU A 136 -2.13 5.64 12.14
CA GLU A 136 -1.69 5.50 13.54
C GLU A 136 -0.27 4.92 13.63
N ILE A 137 0.11 4.03 12.72
CA ILE A 137 1.45 3.46 12.67
C ILE A 137 2.47 4.50 12.23
N VAL A 138 2.14 5.28 11.20
CA VAL A 138 3.00 6.38 10.73
C VAL A 138 3.22 7.41 11.84
N GLU A 139 2.12 7.85 12.49
CA GLU A 139 2.20 8.79 13.61
C GLU A 139 2.95 8.21 14.81
N GLY A 140 2.76 6.92 15.07
CA GLY A 140 3.46 6.21 16.14
C GLY A 140 4.98 6.16 15.91
N LEU A 141 5.42 5.81 14.70
CA LEU A 141 6.85 5.81 14.33
C LEU A 141 7.45 7.22 14.40
N ASN A 142 6.74 8.22 13.91
CA ASN A 142 7.18 9.61 13.99
C ASN A 142 7.37 10.07 15.46
N LYS A 143 6.48 9.67 16.38
CA LYS A 143 6.64 9.94 17.82
C LYS A 143 7.86 9.23 18.43
N LEU A 144 8.25 8.08 17.88
CA LEU A 144 9.44 7.35 18.28
C LEU A 144 10.73 7.90 17.64
N GLY A 145 10.65 9.00 16.88
CA GLY A 145 11.81 9.67 16.27
C GLY A 145 12.28 9.04 14.95
N ILE A 146 11.43 8.24 14.29
CA ILE A 146 11.68 7.72 12.94
C ILE A 146 10.69 8.38 11.97
N ASP A 147 11.21 9.06 10.97
CA ASP A 147 10.40 9.57 9.89
C ASP A 147 9.82 8.44 9.04
N ALA A 148 8.54 8.51 8.71
CA ALA A 148 7.89 7.59 7.78
C ALA A 148 7.23 8.37 6.66
N TYR A 149 7.75 8.24 5.42
CA TYR A 149 7.22 8.90 4.24
C TYR A 149 6.41 7.92 3.41
N GLN A 150 5.26 8.32 2.98
CA GLN A 150 4.46 7.57 2.04
C GLN A 150 4.81 7.97 0.61
N GLY A 151 4.91 6.97 -0.28
CA GLY A 151 5.13 7.16 -1.70
C GLY A 151 4.13 6.38 -2.53
N TYR A 152 3.85 6.89 -3.72
CA TYR A 152 3.02 6.25 -4.71
C TYR A 152 3.79 6.03 -6.00
N GLY A 153 3.50 4.90 -6.61
CA GLY A 153 4.05 4.57 -7.89
C GLY A 153 3.52 3.27 -8.47
N LEU A 154 3.92 3.01 -9.68
CA LEU A 154 3.56 1.82 -10.45
C LEU A 154 4.71 1.48 -11.39
N THR A 155 4.81 0.21 -11.77
CA THR A 155 5.90 -0.27 -12.65
C THR A 155 5.97 0.52 -13.94
N GLU A 156 4.83 0.91 -14.47
CA GLU A 156 4.67 1.71 -15.70
C GLU A 156 5.23 3.15 -15.57
N ALA A 157 5.63 3.56 -14.36
CA ALA A 157 6.21 4.87 -14.07
C ALA A 157 7.62 4.82 -13.43
N SER A 158 8.33 3.69 -13.46
CA SER A 158 9.77 3.48 -13.17
C SER A 158 10.31 3.49 -11.72
N PRO A 159 9.62 3.46 -10.59
CA PRO A 159 8.18 3.40 -10.39
C PRO A 159 7.57 4.66 -9.79
N VAL A 160 8.36 5.64 -9.25
CA VAL A 160 7.88 6.66 -8.32
C VAL A 160 7.17 7.80 -9.03
N VAL A 161 5.98 8.11 -8.59
CA VAL A 161 5.16 9.22 -9.10
C VAL A 161 5.12 10.37 -8.10
N SER A 162 4.96 10.04 -6.83
CA SER A 162 4.92 11.01 -5.74
C SER A 162 5.50 10.40 -4.46
N VAL A 163 6.02 11.25 -3.59
CA VAL A 163 6.52 10.86 -2.26
C VAL A 163 6.47 12.05 -1.31
N GLU A 164 6.18 11.79 -0.06
CA GLU A 164 6.33 12.77 1.03
C GLU A 164 7.82 13.05 1.33
N ASN A 165 8.07 14.17 1.96
CA ASN A 165 9.41 14.54 2.44
C ASN A 165 9.31 15.28 3.79
N ASP A 166 10.43 15.69 4.36
CA ASP A 166 10.52 16.38 5.65
C ASP A 166 9.77 17.71 5.70
N LYS A 167 9.63 18.40 4.58
CA LYS A 167 9.00 19.73 4.47
C LYS A 167 7.53 19.68 4.09
N GLU A 168 7.14 18.66 3.32
CA GLU A 168 5.83 18.55 2.69
C GLU A 168 5.22 17.18 3.01
N ARG A 169 4.51 17.13 4.13
CA ARG A 169 3.72 15.96 4.59
C ARG A 169 2.30 16.40 4.87
N ARG A 170 1.36 15.54 4.51
CA ARG A 170 -0.04 15.76 4.83
C ARG A 170 -0.73 14.42 5.13
N PRO A 171 -1.32 14.26 6.32
CA PRO A 171 -1.95 13.00 6.72
C PRO A 171 -2.93 12.48 5.68
N GLY A 172 -2.76 11.22 5.26
CA GLY A 172 -3.59 10.55 4.27
C GLY A 172 -3.25 10.85 2.82
N SER A 173 -2.35 11.80 2.53
CA SER A 173 -1.81 12.01 1.18
C SER A 173 -0.63 11.08 0.92
N ILE A 174 -0.26 10.97 -0.34
CA ILE A 174 0.94 10.29 -0.82
C ILE A 174 1.98 11.29 -1.34
N GLY A 175 1.98 12.50 -0.78
CA GLY A 175 2.86 13.61 -1.16
C GLY A 175 2.45 14.32 -2.44
N LYS A 176 3.35 15.12 -2.97
CA LYS A 176 3.22 15.80 -4.26
C LYS A 176 3.93 15.03 -5.36
N LEU A 177 3.55 15.31 -6.60
CA LEU A 177 4.23 14.72 -7.75
C LEU A 177 5.72 15.06 -7.75
N LEU A 178 6.54 14.10 -8.16
CA LEU A 178 7.98 14.34 -8.34
C LEU A 178 8.25 15.41 -9.41
N PRO A 179 9.32 16.19 -9.27
CA PRO A 179 9.73 17.15 -10.28
C PRO A 179 9.93 16.53 -11.66
N GLY A 180 9.27 17.12 -12.67
CA GLY A 180 9.30 16.61 -14.05
C GLY A 180 8.20 15.61 -14.38
N ILE A 181 7.26 15.39 -13.46
CA ILE A 181 6.03 14.66 -13.70
C ILE A 181 4.86 15.64 -13.68
N ASP A 182 4.12 15.68 -14.77
CA ASP A 182 2.83 16.37 -14.86
C ASP A 182 1.72 15.38 -14.49
N GLY A 183 0.71 15.83 -13.76
CA GLY A 183 -0.43 15.01 -13.38
C GLY A 183 -1.73 15.79 -13.41
N LYS A 184 -2.80 15.08 -13.71
CA LYS A 184 -4.17 15.61 -13.67
C LYS A 184 -5.17 14.50 -13.35
N ILE A 185 -6.37 14.92 -12.94
CA ILE A 185 -7.51 14.03 -12.75
C ILE A 185 -8.39 14.11 -13.99
N VAL A 186 -8.78 12.96 -14.55
CA VAL A 186 -9.69 12.90 -15.69
C VAL A 186 -11.00 12.25 -15.27
N ASN A 187 -12.10 12.77 -15.88
CA ASN A 187 -13.46 12.35 -15.58
C ASN A 187 -13.78 12.37 -14.07
N PRO A 188 -13.55 13.50 -13.36
CA PRO A 188 -13.87 13.60 -11.94
C PRO A 188 -15.38 13.50 -11.71
N ASP A 189 -15.77 12.88 -10.59
CA ASP A 189 -17.14 12.88 -10.10
C ASP A 189 -17.46 14.20 -9.32
N GLU A 190 -18.63 14.24 -8.67
CA GLU A 190 -19.07 15.41 -7.89
C GLU A 190 -18.15 15.73 -6.70
N GLU A 191 -17.39 14.75 -6.22
CA GLU A 191 -16.42 14.88 -5.13
C GLU A 191 -15.00 15.23 -5.65
N GLY A 192 -14.84 15.38 -6.97
CA GLY A 192 -13.56 15.66 -7.63
C GLY A 192 -12.66 14.43 -7.79
N ILE A 193 -13.18 13.23 -7.49
CA ILE A 193 -12.44 11.97 -7.60
C ILE A 193 -12.54 11.46 -9.04
N GLY A 194 -11.39 11.23 -9.67
CA GLY A 194 -11.32 10.68 -11.03
C GLY A 194 -10.04 9.90 -11.27
N GLU A 195 -9.83 9.45 -12.49
CA GLU A 195 -8.63 8.70 -12.83
C GLU A 195 -7.40 9.61 -12.84
N ILE A 196 -6.39 9.20 -12.10
CA ILE A 196 -5.07 9.86 -12.07
C ILE A 196 -4.38 9.54 -13.39
N VAL A 197 -4.00 10.57 -14.14
CA VAL A 197 -3.15 10.42 -15.33
C VAL A 197 -1.89 11.25 -15.18
N ILE A 198 -0.78 10.68 -15.61
CA ILE A 198 0.53 11.30 -15.47
C ILE A 198 1.28 11.33 -16.80
N LYS A 199 2.20 12.28 -16.91
CA LYS A 199 3.11 12.43 -18.04
C LYS A 199 4.49 12.81 -17.52
N GLY A 200 5.54 12.16 -18.02
CA GLY A 200 6.92 12.42 -17.59
C GLY A 200 7.90 11.49 -18.28
N ASN A 201 9.18 11.80 -18.12
CA ASN A 201 10.25 10.96 -18.67
C ASN A 201 10.37 9.59 -17.98
N ASN A 202 9.77 9.41 -16.81
CA ASN A 202 9.70 8.15 -16.07
C ASN A 202 8.62 7.19 -16.58
N VAL A 203 7.72 7.64 -17.46
CA VAL A 203 6.63 6.82 -18.02
C VAL A 203 7.20 5.82 -19.02
N MET A 204 6.71 4.59 -18.96
CA MET A 204 7.11 3.46 -19.81
C MET A 204 6.98 3.76 -21.32
N GLU A 205 7.72 2.98 -22.13
CA GLU A 205 7.56 2.99 -23.59
C GLU A 205 6.31 2.23 -24.06
N GLY A 206 5.77 1.33 -23.25
CA GLY A 206 4.59 0.52 -23.51
C GLY A 206 4.67 -0.87 -22.90
N TYR A 207 3.74 -1.75 -23.29
CA TYR A 207 3.79 -3.17 -22.95
C TYR A 207 4.37 -3.96 -24.11
N TYR A 208 5.27 -4.91 -23.79
CA TYR A 208 5.92 -5.74 -24.78
C TYR A 208 4.89 -6.66 -25.47
N ASP A 209 4.87 -6.64 -26.79
CA ASP A 209 3.97 -7.44 -27.65
C ASP A 209 2.48 -7.34 -27.26
N ASP A 210 2.06 -6.18 -26.74
CA ASP A 210 0.67 -5.90 -26.37
C ASP A 210 0.31 -4.46 -26.74
N LYS A 211 0.10 -4.25 -28.04
CA LYS A 211 -0.25 -2.92 -28.58
C LYS A 211 -1.58 -2.42 -28.05
N GLU A 212 -2.58 -3.29 -27.92
CA GLU A 212 -3.92 -2.92 -27.45
C GLU A 212 -3.87 -2.40 -25.99
N ALA A 213 -3.15 -3.12 -25.11
CA ALA A 213 -2.95 -2.65 -23.76
C ALA A 213 -2.14 -1.35 -23.71
N THR A 214 -1.13 -1.20 -24.58
CA THR A 214 -0.33 0.02 -24.68
C THR A 214 -1.20 1.21 -25.10
N ASP A 215 -1.95 1.10 -26.17
CA ASP A 215 -2.84 2.16 -26.69
C ASP A 215 -3.96 2.50 -25.67
N SER A 216 -4.37 1.52 -24.88
CA SER A 216 -5.35 1.75 -23.80
C SER A 216 -4.75 2.54 -22.63
N ALA A 217 -3.48 2.27 -22.28
CA ALA A 217 -2.82 2.88 -21.14
C ALA A 217 -2.12 4.20 -21.46
N LEU A 218 -1.58 4.35 -22.69
CA LEU A 218 -0.87 5.54 -23.15
C LEU A 218 -1.69 6.27 -24.21
N LYS A 219 -2.11 7.51 -23.91
CA LYS A 219 -2.87 8.36 -24.83
C LYS A 219 -2.26 9.77 -24.85
N ASP A 220 -1.83 10.23 -26.01
CA ASP A 220 -1.23 11.56 -26.21
C ASP A 220 -0.08 11.86 -25.25
N GLY A 221 0.73 10.83 -24.91
CA GLY A 221 1.83 10.91 -23.99
C GLY A 221 1.44 10.90 -22.50
N TRP A 222 0.18 10.69 -22.18
CA TRP A 222 -0.32 10.53 -20.82
C TRP A 222 -0.52 9.06 -20.49
N LEU A 223 0.01 8.63 -19.33
CA LEU A 223 -0.25 7.32 -18.76
C LEU A 223 -1.53 7.37 -17.93
N TYR A 224 -2.52 6.60 -18.32
CA TYR A 224 -3.74 6.31 -17.56
C TYR A 224 -3.44 5.23 -16.54
N THR A 225 -3.28 5.62 -15.29
CA THR A 225 -2.76 4.72 -14.24
C THR A 225 -3.74 3.64 -13.81
N GLY A 226 -5.04 3.87 -14.05
CA GLY A 226 -6.11 3.04 -13.53
C GLY A 226 -6.34 3.22 -12.02
N ASP A 227 -5.61 4.13 -11.37
CA ASP A 227 -5.83 4.52 -9.98
C ASP A 227 -6.74 5.75 -9.94
N LEU A 228 -7.61 5.82 -8.94
CA LEU A 228 -8.55 6.91 -8.72
C LEU A 228 -8.09 7.74 -7.53
N GLY A 229 -8.28 9.06 -7.64
CA GLY A 229 -7.88 9.97 -6.60
C GLY A 229 -8.20 11.43 -6.94
N TYR A 230 -7.65 12.32 -6.14
CA TYR A 230 -7.81 13.77 -6.33
C TYR A 230 -6.55 14.51 -5.85
N PHE A 231 -6.37 15.73 -6.35
CA PHE A 231 -5.41 16.68 -5.78
C PHE A 231 -6.14 17.66 -4.89
N ASP A 232 -5.56 17.96 -3.73
CA ASP A 232 -6.07 19.07 -2.95
C ASP A 232 -5.57 20.43 -3.52
N LYS A 233 -6.05 21.53 -2.94
CA LYS A 233 -5.71 22.89 -3.38
C LYS A 233 -4.22 23.23 -3.30
N ASP A 234 -3.45 22.49 -2.51
CA ASP A 234 -2.03 22.71 -2.31
C ASP A 234 -1.18 21.71 -3.14
N GLY A 235 -1.84 20.88 -3.97
CA GLY A 235 -1.21 19.94 -4.90
C GLY A 235 -0.79 18.61 -4.28
N PHE A 236 -1.29 18.28 -3.08
CA PHE A 236 -1.09 16.95 -2.52
C PHE A 236 -2.03 15.95 -3.17
N LEU A 237 -1.50 14.78 -3.50
CA LEU A 237 -2.23 13.70 -4.16
C LEU A 237 -2.81 12.73 -3.12
N TYR A 238 -4.08 12.38 -3.30
CA TYR A 238 -4.80 11.39 -2.50
C TYR A 238 -5.31 10.27 -3.40
N ILE A 239 -5.06 9.02 -3.02
CA ILE A 239 -5.58 7.84 -3.71
C ILE A 239 -6.80 7.33 -2.95
N THR A 240 -7.88 7.07 -3.69
CA THR A 240 -9.13 6.53 -3.14
C THR A 240 -9.31 5.05 -3.47
N GLY A 241 -8.71 4.58 -4.57
CA GLY A 241 -8.78 3.18 -4.95
C GLY A 241 -8.39 2.92 -6.40
N ARG A 242 -8.78 1.75 -6.91
CA ARG A 242 -8.55 1.38 -8.31
C ARG A 242 -9.82 1.39 -9.14
N LYS A 243 -9.76 1.93 -10.34
CA LYS A 243 -10.88 2.00 -11.29
C LYS A 243 -11.53 0.64 -11.54
N LYS A 244 -10.73 -0.42 -11.64
CA LYS A 244 -11.20 -1.80 -11.84
C LYS A 244 -11.78 -2.46 -10.59
N SER A 245 -11.50 -1.91 -9.41
CA SER A 245 -11.98 -2.42 -8.12
C SER A 245 -13.25 -1.71 -7.66
N VAL A 246 -13.59 -0.57 -8.25
CA VAL A 246 -14.77 0.21 -7.86
C VAL A 246 -16.05 -0.63 -7.99
N ILE A 247 -16.81 -0.64 -6.93
CA ILE A 247 -18.14 -1.20 -6.91
C ILE A 247 -19.13 -0.06 -7.22
N VAL A 248 -19.71 -0.10 -8.41
CA VAL A 248 -20.72 0.89 -8.81
C VAL A 248 -22.09 0.37 -8.38
N LEU A 249 -22.68 1.02 -7.38
CA LEU A 249 -24.00 0.66 -6.88
C LEU A 249 -25.11 1.09 -7.84
N LYS A 250 -26.30 0.47 -7.74
CA LYS A 250 -27.47 0.79 -8.57
C LYS A 250 -27.91 2.26 -8.55
N ASN A 251 -27.60 2.97 -7.45
CA ASN A 251 -27.87 4.40 -7.32
C ASN A 251 -26.78 5.29 -7.95
N GLY A 252 -25.85 4.70 -8.71
CA GLY A 252 -24.75 5.39 -9.38
C GLY A 252 -23.57 5.79 -8.46
N LYS A 253 -23.64 5.52 -7.15
CA LYS A 253 -22.54 5.84 -6.23
C LYS A 253 -21.41 4.84 -6.34
N ASN A 254 -20.18 5.36 -6.31
CA ASN A 254 -18.97 4.59 -6.29
C ASN A 254 -18.62 4.18 -4.84
N VAL A 255 -18.25 2.92 -4.67
CA VAL A 255 -17.66 2.40 -3.43
C VAL A 255 -16.26 1.91 -3.73
N PHE A 256 -15.30 2.37 -2.98
CA PHE A 256 -13.90 1.97 -3.07
C PHE A 256 -13.63 0.91 -1.99
N PRO A 257 -13.54 -0.37 -2.36
CA PRO A 257 -13.41 -1.45 -1.37
C PRO A 257 -12.19 -1.29 -0.48
N GLU A 258 -11.08 -0.83 -1.06
CA GLU A 258 -9.80 -0.66 -0.36
C GLU A 258 -9.89 0.32 0.82
N GLU A 259 -10.69 1.37 0.71
CA GLU A 259 -10.92 2.33 1.82
C GLU A 259 -11.59 1.64 3.02
N ILE A 260 -12.59 0.80 2.73
CA ILE A 260 -13.36 0.11 3.77
C ILE A 260 -12.49 -1.01 4.38
N GLU A 261 -11.77 -1.74 3.55
CA GLU A 261 -10.84 -2.80 3.98
C GLU A 261 -9.75 -2.24 4.91
N ALA A 262 -9.19 -1.08 4.59
CA ALA A 262 -8.20 -0.43 5.44
C ALA A 262 -8.76 -0.15 6.85
N ILE A 263 -10.01 0.32 6.96
CA ILE A 263 -10.65 0.56 8.25
C ILE A 263 -10.95 -0.75 8.99
N ILE A 264 -11.41 -1.78 8.27
CA ILE A 264 -11.72 -3.09 8.85
C ILE A 264 -10.46 -3.75 9.42
N ASN A 265 -9.36 -3.66 8.70
CA ASN A 265 -8.09 -4.30 9.05
C ASN A 265 -7.38 -3.65 10.27
N ASN A 266 -7.83 -2.49 10.76
CA ASN A 266 -7.29 -1.88 11.99
C ASN A 266 -7.68 -2.64 13.28
N CYS A 267 -8.46 -3.71 13.16
CA CYS A 267 -8.86 -4.52 14.28
C CYS A 267 -7.81 -5.62 14.59
N PRO A 268 -7.33 -5.79 15.85
CA PRO A 268 -6.27 -6.73 16.20
C PRO A 268 -6.56 -8.20 15.87
N TYR A 269 -7.82 -8.58 15.86
CA TYR A 269 -8.25 -9.95 15.54
C TYR A 269 -8.64 -10.14 14.06
N ILE A 270 -8.45 -9.14 13.20
CA ILE A 270 -8.64 -9.23 11.75
C ILE A 270 -7.26 -9.17 11.08
N LEU A 271 -6.94 -10.20 10.30
CA LEU A 271 -5.68 -10.25 9.53
C LEU A 271 -5.85 -9.61 8.16
N GLU A 272 -6.97 -9.88 7.51
CA GLU A 272 -7.26 -9.43 6.15
C GLU A 272 -8.76 -9.30 5.95
N SER A 273 -9.16 -8.40 5.07
CA SER A 273 -10.54 -8.29 4.63
C SER A 273 -10.65 -8.11 3.12
N PHE A 274 -11.73 -8.58 2.55
CA PHE A 274 -12.08 -8.43 1.14
C PHE A 274 -13.52 -7.98 1.02
N VAL A 275 -13.71 -6.72 0.61
CA VAL A 275 -15.03 -6.12 0.40
C VAL A 275 -15.46 -6.32 -1.03
N TYR A 276 -16.67 -6.79 -1.21
CA TYR A 276 -17.27 -7.11 -2.51
C TYR A 276 -18.78 -6.83 -2.50
N SER A 277 -19.38 -6.75 -3.69
CA SER A 277 -20.83 -6.70 -3.81
C SER A 277 -21.40 -8.05 -4.22
N THR A 278 -22.59 -8.36 -3.72
CA THR A 278 -23.35 -9.53 -4.11
C THR A 278 -24.83 -9.17 -4.31
N LYS A 279 -25.48 -9.92 -5.17
CA LYS A 279 -26.94 -9.80 -5.35
C LYS A 279 -27.64 -10.71 -4.34
N HIS A 280 -28.37 -10.14 -3.43
CA HIS A 280 -29.22 -10.92 -2.53
C HIS A 280 -30.44 -11.51 -3.30
N ARG A 281 -31.03 -12.59 -2.77
CA ARG A 281 -32.20 -13.28 -3.37
C ARG A 281 -33.35 -12.34 -3.75
N ASN A 282 -33.46 -11.16 -3.14
CA ASN A 282 -34.48 -10.15 -3.40
C ASN A 282 -34.02 -8.99 -4.29
N SER A 283 -33.09 -9.21 -5.22
CA SER A 283 -32.65 -8.23 -6.25
C SER A 283 -31.94 -6.98 -5.77
N SER A 284 -31.69 -6.76 -4.49
CA SER A 284 -30.89 -5.65 -4.01
C SER A 284 -29.40 -6.05 -3.95
N GLU A 285 -28.58 -5.23 -4.58
CA GLU A 285 -27.14 -5.33 -4.47
C GLU A 285 -26.72 -4.81 -3.08
N GLN A 286 -25.89 -5.58 -2.37
CA GLN A 286 -25.39 -5.19 -1.06
C GLN A 286 -23.89 -5.44 -0.96
N LEU A 287 -23.23 -4.64 -0.10
CA LEU A 287 -21.83 -4.82 0.22
C LEU A 287 -21.67 -5.89 1.30
N CYS A 288 -20.74 -6.79 1.05
CA CYS A 288 -20.35 -7.86 1.96
C CYS A 288 -18.84 -7.81 2.20
N ALA A 289 -18.39 -8.40 3.30
CA ALA A 289 -16.97 -8.55 3.57
C ALA A 289 -16.62 -9.99 3.93
N LYS A 290 -15.59 -10.53 3.28
CA LYS A 290 -14.91 -11.76 3.70
C LYS A 290 -13.77 -11.38 4.61
N ILE A 291 -13.74 -11.94 5.81
CA ILE A 291 -12.81 -11.58 6.88
C ILE A 291 -11.92 -12.78 7.21
N VAL A 292 -10.62 -12.60 7.09
CA VAL A 292 -9.64 -13.54 7.61
C VAL A 292 -9.31 -13.13 9.04
N TYR A 293 -9.69 -13.95 10.01
CA TYR A 293 -9.50 -13.63 11.42
C TYR A 293 -8.26 -14.30 12.02
N ASN A 294 -7.69 -13.68 13.04
CA ASN A 294 -6.56 -14.20 13.81
C ASN A 294 -7.07 -15.17 14.88
N LYS A 295 -6.98 -16.48 14.60
CA LYS A 295 -7.45 -17.53 15.48
C LYS A 295 -6.70 -17.53 16.82
N ASP A 296 -5.40 -17.32 16.80
CA ASP A 296 -4.55 -17.36 18.00
C ASP A 296 -4.90 -16.20 18.91
N TYR A 297 -4.99 -14.99 18.36
CA TYR A 297 -5.39 -13.81 19.11
C TYR A 297 -6.78 -13.97 19.76
N LEU A 298 -7.76 -14.50 19.01
CA LEU A 298 -9.10 -14.73 19.57
C LEU A 298 -9.07 -15.76 20.70
N SER A 299 -8.32 -16.85 20.56
CA SER A 299 -8.19 -17.88 21.58
C SER A 299 -7.49 -17.35 22.83
N GLU A 300 -6.43 -16.57 22.67
CA GLU A 300 -5.67 -15.99 23.80
C GLU A 300 -6.48 -14.92 24.56
N THR A 301 -7.26 -14.11 23.83
CA THR A 301 -7.94 -12.94 24.39
C THR A 301 -9.34 -13.28 24.93
N TYR A 302 -10.07 -14.14 24.22
CA TYR A 302 -11.49 -14.44 24.52
C TYR A 302 -11.76 -15.90 24.88
N GLY A 303 -10.73 -16.77 24.84
CA GLY A 303 -10.87 -18.20 25.10
C GLY A 303 -11.52 -18.97 23.94
N ASN A 304 -12.12 -20.12 24.25
CA ASN A 304 -12.79 -20.93 23.25
C ASN A 304 -14.16 -20.33 22.87
N MET A 305 -14.24 -19.79 21.65
CA MET A 305 -15.46 -19.24 21.07
C MET A 305 -16.02 -20.17 19.99
N THR A 306 -17.35 -20.29 19.93
CA THR A 306 -18.06 -20.92 18.80
C THR A 306 -17.92 -20.05 17.53
N GLU A 307 -18.21 -20.61 16.36
CA GLU A 307 -18.17 -19.84 15.11
C GLU A 307 -19.22 -18.71 15.09
N GLU A 308 -20.38 -18.93 15.72
CA GLU A 308 -21.42 -17.93 15.90
C GLU A 308 -20.93 -16.76 16.76
N GLU A 309 -20.31 -17.04 17.91
CA GLU A 309 -19.76 -16.01 18.80
C GLU A 309 -18.66 -15.18 18.12
N LYS A 310 -17.77 -15.83 17.35
CA LYS A 310 -16.76 -15.14 16.53
C LYS A 310 -17.41 -14.24 15.50
N LYS A 311 -18.44 -14.75 14.80
CA LYS A 311 -19.18 -13.95 13.80
C LYS A 311 -19.87 -12.76 14.43
N GLU A 312 -20.49 -12.91 15.59
CA GLU A 312 -21.12 -11.82 16.33
C GLU A 312 -20.10 -10.76 16.77
N LEU A 313 -18.95 -11.19 17.31
CA LEU A 313 -17.87 -10.29 17.70
C LEU A 313 -17.38 -9.45 16.51
N VAL A 314 -17.02 -10.10 15.41
CA VAL A 314 -16.54 -9.42 14.20
C VAL A 314 -17.63 -8.51 13.63
N PHE A 315 -18.88 -9.00 13.56
CA PHE A 315 -19.97 -8.18 13.02
C PHE A 315 -20.31 -6.99 13.92
N SER A 316 -20.12 -7.10 15.23
CA SER A 316 -20.25 -5.95 16.15
C SER A 316 -19.23 -4.86 15.84
N HIS A 317 -17.99 -5.24 15.47
CA HIS A 317 -16.96 -4.33 15.04
C HIS A 317 -17.34 -3.66 13.70
N ILE A 318 -17.80 -4.44 12.71
CA ILE A 318 -18.31 -3.91 11.44
C ILE A 318 -19.46 -2.93 11.66
N LYS A 319 -20.37 -3.20 12.59
CA LYS A 319 -21.45 -2.25 12.95
C LYS A 319 -20.92 -0.92 13.49
N LYS A 320 -19.81 -0.93 14.23
CA LYS A 320 -19.16 0.32 14.70
C LYS A 320 -18.55 1.07 13.52
N ILE A 321 -17.85 0.38 12.61
CA ILE A 321 -17.31 0.96 11.38
C ILE A 321 -18.42 1.56 10.52
N ASN A 322 -19.51 0.84 10.31
CA ASN A 322 -20.66 1.35 9.56
C ASN A 322 -21.17 2.70 10.06
N LYS A 323 -21.12 2.95 11.38
CA LYS A 323 -21.55 4.25 11.94
C LYS A 323 -20.66 5.43 11.51
N THR A 324 -19.44 5.17 11.08
CA THR A 324 -18.51 6.20 10.57
C THR A 324 -18.59 6.37 9.05
N LEU A 325 -19.32 5.48 8.37
CA LEU A 325 -19.45 5.47 6.93
C LEU A 325 -20.82 6.05 6.48
N PRO A 326 -20.93 6.57 5.25
CA PRO A 326 -22.23 6.85 4.64
C PRO A 326 -23.05 5.56 4.46
N LEU A 327 -24.37 5.65 4.54
CA LEU A 327 -25.28 4.48 4.47
C LEU A 327 -25.08 3.57 3.26
N TYR A 328 -24.69 4.12 2.12
CA TYR A 328 -24.46 3.35 0.90
C TYR A 328 -23.16 2.53 0.93
N LYS A 329 -22.22 2.84 1.84
CA LYS A 329 -20.97 2.09 2.08
C LYS A 329 -21.11 1.03 3.18
N TYR A 330 -22.28 0.84 3.78
CA TYR A 330 -22.48 -0.12 4.87
C TYR A 330 -22.27 -1.56 4.43
N ILE A 331 -21.41 -2.27 5.16
CA ILE A 331 -21.27 -3.72 5.03
C ILE A 331 -22.49 -4.38 5.69
N ARG A 332 -23.23 -5.17 4.92
CA ARG A 332 -24.50 -5.78 5.34
C ARG A 332 -24.37 -7.21 5.83
N ASP A 333 -23.37 -7.92 5.32
CA ASP A 333 -23.09 -9.30 5.72
C ASP A 333 -21.59 -9.59 5.72
N ILE A 334 -21.19 -10.59 6.52
CA ILE A 334 -19.80 -11.03 6.61
C ILE A 334 -19.69 -12.54 6.51
N SER A 335 -18.60 -13.01 5.92
CA SER A 335 -18.14 -14.39 6.01
C SER A 335 -16.78 -14.44 6.70
N LEU A 336 -16.59 -15.41 7.59
CA LEU A 336 -15.35 -15.62 8.31
C LEU A 336 -14.55 -16.78 7.72
N THR A 337 -13.24 -16.66 7.72
CA THR A 337 -12.32 -17.73 7.32
C THR A 337 -10.97 -17.55 8.05
N THR A 338 -10.24 -18.65 8.16
CA THR A 338 -8.83 -18.64 8.58
C THR A 338 -7.88 -18.80 7.38
N GLU A 339 -8.44 -19.09 6.19
CA GLU A 339 -7.65 -19.23 4.97
C GLU A 339 -7.24 -17.85 4.45
N PRO A 340 -5.95 -17.64 4.15
CA PRO A 340 -5.48 -16.39 3.54
C PRO A 340 -6.19 -16.07 2.23
N LEU A 341 -6.36 -14.79 1.94
CA LEU A 341 -6.85 -14.32 0.65
C LEU A 341 -5.86 -14.64 -0.46
N ILE A 342 -6.35 -14.82 -1.70
CA ILE A 342 -5.49 -15.06 -2.87
C ILE A 342 -4.75 -13.77 -3.21
N LYS A 343 -3.41 -13.82 -3.18
CA LYS A 343 -2.56 -12.65 -3.37
C LYS A 343 -1.51 -12.83 -4.45
N THR A 344 -0.99 -11.70 -4.91
CA THR A 344 0.20 -11.65 -5.76
C THR A 344 1.47 -11.84 -4.92
N THR A 345 2.63 -12.00 -5.58
CA THR A 345 3.95 -12.03 -4.93
C THR A 345 4.28 -10.73 -4.17
N THR A 346 3.61 -9.63 -4.50
CA THR A 346 3.70 -8.34 -3.81
C THR A 346 2.61 -8.12 -2.77
N ASN A 347 1.96 -9.20 -2.34
CA ASN A 347 0.95 -9.22 -1.27
C ASN A 347 -0.37 -8.45 -1.58
N LYS A 348 -0.65 -8.16 -2.86
CA LYS A 348 -1.90 -7.52 -3.30
C LYS A 348 -2.98 -8.57 -3.56
N ILE A 349 -4.22 -8.33 -3.09
CA ILE A 349 -5.35 -9.23 -3.29
C ILE A 349 -5.67 -9.36 -4.78
N LYS A 350 -5.74 -10.59 -5.26
CA LYS A 350 -6.22 -10.91 -6.61
C LYS A 350 -7.75 -10.92 -6.61
N ARG A 351 -8.35 -9.74 -6.63
CA ARG A 351 -9.78 -9.52 -6.42
C ARG A 351 -10.69 -10.40 -7.28
N TYR A 352 -10.35 -10.60 -8.55
CA TYR A 352 -11.14 -11.44 -9.45
C TYR A 352 -11.14 -12.91 -9.06
N GLU A 353 -9.96 -13.45 -8.68
CA GLU A 353 -9.83 -14.84 -8.24
C GLU A 353 -10.50 -15.04 -6.87
N GLU A 354 -10.31 -14.07 -5.97
CA GLU A 354 -10.91 -14.10 -4.65
C GLU A 354 -12.43 -13.98 -4.69
N LEU A 355 -12.97 -13.13 -5.58
CA LEU A 355 -14.41 -13.01 -5.78
C LEU A 355 -15.02 -14.34 -6.25
N LYS A 356 -14.38 -14.99 -7.23
CA LYS A 356 -14.82 -16.31 -7.68
C LYS A 356 -14.86 -17.32 -6.53
N ARG A 357 -13.79 -17.40 -5.72
CA ARG A 357 -13.71 -18.31 -4.56
C ARG A 357 -14.76 -17.99 -3.48
N THR A 358 -15.20 -16.74 -3.40
CA THR A 358 -16.12 -16.29 -2.35
C THR A 358 -17.60 -16.47 -2.72
N VAL A 359 -17.93 -16.37 -4.01
CA VAL A 359 -19.32 -16.36 -4.52
C VAL A 359 -19.70 -17.73 -5.13
N SER A 360 -18.71 -18.60 -5.42
CA SER A 360 -18.95 -20.00 -5.80
C SER A 360 -19.37 -20.84 -4.60
#